data_68248e4cb14b1c20c5a67ab39cd05b98
#
_entry.id   68248e4cb14b1c20c5a67ab39cd05b98
#
_cell.length_a   1.000
_cell.length_b   1.000
_cell.length_c   1.000
_cell.angle_alpha   90.00
_cell.angle_beta   90.00
_cell.angle_gamma   90.00
#
_symmetry.space_group_name_H-M   'P 1'
#
loop_
_entity.id
_entity.type
_entity.pdbx_description
1 polymer ?
#
loop_
_entity_poly.entity_id
_entity_poly.type
_entity_poly.pdbx_seq_one_letter_code
_entity_poly.pdbx_strand_id
1 'polypeptide(L)'
;MRKLTILFDADDVAENLCDCWIEMLNERYGTSVTLEDVQNWDMTKAFPTLTKEQVFDVLHTDEIWKRITPLPGAVEVLQKLHNEGHELYMVTASDYRTCKPKVDRLLELFPFLDWKHIIITNNKQMVRGDILIDDGPHNLVGGDYFKILFDRPHNHSFDAASTGILRLYTWEEIYFAIQTYIYTVLHTTEDFYGD
;
A
#
# COMPACT_ATOMS: atom_id res chain seq x y z
N MET A 1 17.85 9.49 16.73
CA MET A 1 17.13 9.63 15.42
C MET A 1 15.68 9.95 15.71
N ARG A 2 15.03 10.88 14.99
CA ARG A 2 13.60 11.17 15.18
C ARG A 2 12.79 9.92 14.82
N LYS A 3 11.90 9.50 15.70
CA LYS A 3 10.92 8.46 15.41
C LYS A 3 9.81 9.04 14.55
N LEU A 4 9.42 8.32 13.51
CA LEU A 4 8.31 8.66 12.64
C LEU A 4 7.17 7.67 12.83
N THR A 5 5.95 8.11 12.57
CA THR A 5 4.78 7.27 12.33
C THR A 5 4.63 7.10 10.83
N ILE A 6 4.92 5.90 10.32
CA ILE A 6 4.89 5.55 8.91
C ILE A 6 3.64 4.72 8.66
N LEU A 7 2.76 5.24 7.80
CA LEU A 7 1.57 4.58 7.33
C LEU A 7 1.85 3.96 5.96
N PHE A 8 1.36 2.76 5.72
CA PHE A 8 1.48 2.11 4.41
C PHE A 8 0.26 1.25 4.10
N ASP A 9 -0.12 1.17 2.83
CA ASP A 9 -1.18 0.28 2.40
C ASP A 9 -0.72 -1.18 2.37
N ALA A 10 -1.67 -2.10 2.40
CA ALA A 10 -1.42 -3.53 2.21
C ALA A 10 -1.43 -3.88 0.73
N ASP A 11 -2.59 -3.73 0.10
CA ASP A 11 -2.90 -4.22 -1.24
C ASP A 11 -2.04 -3.49 -2.29
N ASP A 12 -1.27 -4.24 -3.07
CA ASP A 12 -0.40 -3.73 -4.15
C ASP A 12 0.68 -2.71 -3.73
N VAL A 13 0.89 -2.57 -2.42
CA VAL A 13 1.98 -1.81 -1.81
C VAL A 13 2.88 -2.74 -1.00
N ALA A 14 2.36 -3.41 0.02
CA ALA A 14 3.13 -4.35 0.83
C ALA A 14 3.04 -5.80 0.30
N GLU A 15 1.92 -6.17 -0.33
CA GLU A 15 1.67 -7.49 -0.88
C GLU A 15 0.97 -7.41 -2.26
N ASN A 16 0.86 -8.55 -2.98
CA ASN A 16 0.51 -8.63 -4.38
C ASN A 16 -0.96 -9.03 -4.64
N LEU A 17 -1.93 -8.35 -4.01
CA LEU A 17 -3.35 -8.71 -4.16
C LEU A 17 -3.81 -8.72 -5.62
N CYS A 18 -3.45 -7.71 -6.40
CA CYS A 18 -3.88 -7.57 -7.78
C CYS A 18 -3.42 -8.76 -8.65
N ASP A 19 -2.17 -9.21 -8.50
CA ASP A 19 -1.66 -10.37 -9.21
C ASP A 19 -2.48 -11.64 -8.89
N CYS A 20 -2.71 -11.90 -7.59
CA CYS A 20 -3.49 -13.05 -7.15
C CYS A 20 -4.94 -12.98 -7.62
N TRP A 21 -5.53 -11.78 -7.61
CA TRP A 21 -6.88 -11.55 -8.08
C TRP A 21 -7.03 -11.83 -9.58
N ILE A 22 -6.11 -11.32 -10.39
CA ILE A 22 -6.03 -11.58 -11.84
C ILE A 22 -5.88 -13.07 -12.12
N GLU A 23 -4.93 -13.74 -11.45
CA GLU A 23 -4.70 -15.19 -11.60
C GLU A 23 -5.97 -15.99 -11.33
N MET A 24 -6.65 -15.73 -10.21
CA MET A 24 -7.87 -16.44 -9.85
C MET A 24 -9.01 -16.20 -10.83
N LEU A 25 -9.15 -14.98 -11.36
CA LEU A 25 -10.15 -14.68 -12.39
C LEU A 25 -9.82 -15.38 -13.70
N ASN A 26 -8.55 -15.37 -14.13
CA ASN A 26 -8.10 -16.08 -15.32
C ASN A 26 -8.36 -17.59 -15.22
N GLU A 27 -8.00 -18.20 -14.08
CA GLU A 27 -8.24 -19.62 -13.81
C GLU A 27 -9.74 -19.97 -13.83
N ARG A 28 -10.57 -19.15 -13.19
CA ARG A 28 -12.00 -19.43 -13.02
C ARG A 28 -12.82 -19.21 -14.29
N TYR A 29 -12.46 -18.20 -15.09
CA TYR A 29 -13.27 -17.76 -16.24
C TYR A 29 -12.57 -17.94 -17.59
N GLY A 30 -11.35 -18.49 -17.63
CA GLY A 30 -10.61 -18.75 -18.87
C GLY A 30 -10.20 -17.45 -19.58
N THR A 31 -9.94 -16.37 -18.83
CA THR A 31 -9.40 -15.12 -19.34
C THR A 31 -7.88 -15.14 -19.37
N SER A 32 -7.23 -14.11 -19.93
CA SER A 32 -5.75 -14.01 -20.01
C SER A 32 -5.28 -12.58 -19.72
N VAL A 33 -5.92 -11.92 -18.78
CA VAL A 33 -5.58 -10.56 -18.33
C VAL A 33 -4.25 -10.61 -17.58
N THR A 34 -3.43 -9.58 -17.79
CA THR A 34 -2.15 -9.38 -17.08
C THR A 34 -2.23 -8.17 -16.16
N LEU A 35 -1.27 -7.97 -15.28
CA LEU A 35 -1.20 -6.79 -14.43
C LEU A 35 -1.15 -5.49 -15.26
N GLU A 36 -0.44 -5.51 -16.40
CA GLU A 36 -0.32 -4.37 -17.30
C GLU A 36 -1.66 -3.96 -17.95
N ASP A 37 -2.63 -4.87 -18.02
CA ASP A 37 -3.96 -4.56 -18.55
C ASP A 37 -4.82 -3.81 -17.51
N VAL A 38 -4.43 -3.81 -16.23
CA VAL A 38 -5.15 -3.12 -15.14
C VAL A 38 -4.73 -1.65 -15.11
N GLN A 39 -5.18 -0.88 -16.08
CA GLN A 39 -4.87 0.56 -16.21
C GLN A 39 -5.89 1.47 -15.51
N ASN A 40 -6.74 0.91 -14.66
CA ASN A 40 -7.75 1.67 -13.94
C ASN A 40 -7.97 1.07 -12.55
N TRP A 41 -8.28 1.92 -11.59
CA TRP A 41 -8.65 1.50 -10.23
C TRP A 41 -9.84 0.53 -10.19
N ASP A 42 -10.75 0.67 -11.13
CA ASP A 42 -11.89 -0.25 -11.28
C ASP A 42 -11.48 -1.51 -12.04
N MET A 43 -11.21 -2.59 -11.32
CA MET A 43 -10.81 -3.90 -11.85
C MET A 43 -11.80 -4.45 -12.92
N THR A 44 -13.07 -4.07 -12.87
CA THR A 44 -14.05 -4.52 -13.85
C THR A 44 -13.72 -4.08 -15.28
N LYS A 45 -12.94 -3.02 -15.44
CA LYS A 45 -12.51 -2.52 -16.77
C LYS A 45 -11.47 -3.42 -17.43
N ALA A 46 -10.68 -4.14 -16.64
CA ALA A 46 -9.75 -5.13 -17.16
C ALA A 46 -10.46 -6.45 -17.55
N PHE A 47 -11.65 -6.68 -17.01
CA PHE A 47 -12.47 -7.89 -17.26
C PHE A 47 -13.84 -7.57 -17.87
N PRO A 48 -13.92 -6.97 -19.08
CA PRO A 48 -15.17 -6.46 -19.65
C PRO A 48 -16.20 -7.53 -19.97
N THR A 49 -15.81 -8.82 -19.99
CA THR A 49 -16.72 -9.95 -20.23
C THR A 49 -17.33 -10.51 -18.95
N LEU A 50 -16.85 -10.08 -17.78
CA LEU A 50 -17.35 -10.54 -16.48
C LEU A 50 -18.30 -9.52 -15.86
N THR A 51 -19.25 -10.00 -15.06
CA THR A 51 -20.08 -9.11 -14.23
C THR A 51 -19.27 -8.57 -13.05
N LYS A 52 -19.73 -7.49 -12.46
CA LYS A 52 -19.10 -6.92 -11.27
C LYS A 52 -19.03 -7.95 -10.13
N GLU A 53 -20.10 -8.71 -9.92
CA GLU A 53 -20.15 -9.77 -8.91
C GLU A 53 -19.09 -10.84 -9.18
N GLN A 54 -18.93 -11.28 -10.42
CA GLN A 54 -17.90 -12.27 -10.79
C GLN A 54 -16.49 -11.75 -10.51
N VAL A 55 -16.22 -10.47 -10.81
CA VAL A 55 -14.90 -9.87 -10.57
C VAL A 55 -14.59 -9.81 -9.08
N PHE A 56 -15.53 -9.42 -8.23
CA PHE A 56 -15.29 -9.20 -6.81
C PHE A 56 -15.51 -10.44 -5.92
N ASP A 57 -16.21 -11.49 -6.42
CA ASP A 57 -16.53 -12.67 -5.62
C ASP A 57 -15.30 -13.45 -5.14
N VAL A 58 -14.21 -13.44 -5.92
CA VAL A 58 -12.96 -14.11 -5.53
C VAL A 58 -12.34 -13.52 -4.25
N LEU A 59 -12.53 -12.22 -4.00
CA LEU A 59 -12.05 -11.56 -2.78
C LEU A 59 -12.77 -12.07 -1.51
N HIS A 60 -13.94 -12.68 -1.67
CA HIS A 60 -14.71 -13.25 -0.56
C HIS A 60 -14.34 -14.69 -0.24
N THR A 61 -13.34 -15.25 -0.92
CA THR A 61 -12.85 -16.60 -0.66
C THR A 61 -11.61 -16.56 0.24
N ASP A 62 -11.42 -17.58 1.08
CA ASP A 62 -10.19 -17.72 1.86
C ASP A 62 -8.97 -18.02 0.98
N GLU A 63 -9.21 -18.46 -0.24
CA GLU A 63 -8.16 -18.90 -1.16
C GLU A 63 -7.27 -17.74 -1.60
N ILE A 64 -7.84 -16.59 -1.92
CA ILE A 64 -7.05 -15.43 -2.37
C ILE A 64 -6.07 -14.99 -1.29
N TRP A 65 -6.51 -14.94 -0.04
CA TRP A 65 -5.66 -14.52 1.08
C TRP A 65 -4.50 -15.50 1.34
N LYS A 66 -4.67 -16.77 1.00
CA LYS A 66 -3.58 -17.76 1.07
C LYS A 66 -2.56 -17.62 -0.06
N ARG A 67 -2.96 -17.05 -1.20
CA ARG A 67 -2.08 -16.86 -2.36
C ARG A 67 -1.21 -15.62 -2.24
N ILE A 68 -1.67 -14.56 -1.57
CA ILE A 68 -0.90 -13.31 -1.49
C ILE A 68 0.47 -13.54 -0.86
N THR A 69 1.45 -12.85 -1.42
CA THR A 69 2.84 -12.84 -0.96
C THR A 69 3.36 -11.40 -0.87
N PRO A 70 4.36 -11.14 -0.04
CA PRO A 70 4.94 -9.80 0.03
C PRO A 70 5.50 -9.36 -1.31
N LEU A 71 5.39 -8.07 -1.62
CA LEU A 71 6.13 -7.49 -2.74
C LEU A 71 7.64 -7.51 -2.48
N PRO A 72 8.46 -7.57 -3.54
CA PRO A 72 9.91 -7.58 -3.41
C PRO A 72 10.43 -6.41 -2.56
N GLY A 73 11.20 -6.72 -1.52
CA GLY A 73 11.79 -5.74 -0.60
C GLY A 73 10.86 -5.22 0.50
N ALA A 74 9.56 -5.51 0.47
CA ALA A 74 8.60 -5.00 1.45
C ALA A 74 8.93 -5.44 2.88
N VAL A 75 9.14 -6.74 3.07
CA VAL A 75 9.42 -7.30 4.40
C VAL A 75 10.73 -6.75 4.95
N GLU A 76 11.78 -6.76 4.14
CA GLU A 76 13.12 -6.33 4.52
C GLU A 76 13.14 -4.85 4.92
N VAL A 77 12.52 -4.00 4.12
CA VAL A 77 12.50 -2.55 4.37
C VAL A 77 11.63 -2.22 5.57
N LEU A 78 10.43 -2.77 5.67
CA LEU A 78 9.54 -2.54 6.79
C LEU A 78 10.15 -3.07 8.11
N GLN A 79 10.75 -4.27 8.10
CA GLN A 79 11.46 -4.79 9.26
C GLN A 79 12.65 -3.89 9.67
N LYS A 80 13.37 -3.34 8.68
CA LYS A 80 14.49 -2.42 8.94
C LYS A 80 14.00 -1.14 9.59
N LEU A 81 12.94 -0.52 9.06
CA LEU A 81 12.32 0.68 9.64
C LEU A 81 11.78 0.42 11.05
N HIS A 82 11.18 -0.74 11.28
CA HIS A 82 10.75 -1.17 12.61
C HIS A 82 11.95 -1.26 13.59
N ASN A 83 13.05 -1.88 13.18
CA ASN A 83 14.26 -2.02 14.01
C ASN A 83 14.95 -0.68 14.27
N GLU A 84 14.82 0.29 13.39
CA GLU A 84 15.26 1.69 13.57
C GLU A 84 14.36 2.45 14.56
N GLY A 85 13.26 1.83 15.00
CA GLY A 85 12.37 2.32 16.05
C GLY A 85 11.26 3.24 15.54
N HIS A 86 10.93 3.21 14.24
CA HIS A 86 9.76 3.88 13.70
C HIS A 86 8.49 3.13 14.09
N GLU A 87 7.39 3.88 14.24
CA GLU A 87 6.05 3.35 14.44
C GLU A 87 5.46 3.01 13.05
N LEU A 88 5.13 1.75 12.81
CA LEU A 88 4.60 1.28 11.53
C LEU A 88 3.13 0.92 11.67
N TYR A 89 2.28 1.46 10.80
CA TYR A 89 0.87 1.11 10.73
C TYR A 89 0.47 0.77 9.29
N MET A 90 -0.07 -0.42 9.10
CA MET A 90 -0.71 -0.82 7.86
C MET A 90 -2.13 -0.26 7.83
N VAL A 91 -2.43 0.60 6.86
CA VAL A 91 -3.72 1.28 6.72
C VAL A 91 -4.38 0.81 5.44
N THR A 92 -5.32 -0.10 5.53
CA THR A 92 -5.91 -0.78 4.37
C THR A 92 -7.43 -0.68 4.35
N ALA A 93 -8.01 -0.73 3.15
CA ALA A 93 -9.45 -0.91 2.98
C ALA A 93 -9.78 -2.40 2.91
N SER A 94 -10.92 -2.80 3.46
CA SER A 94 -11.41 -4.18 3.36
C SER A 94 -12.92 -4.26 3.50
N ASP A 95 -13.55 -5.20 2.80
CA ASP A 95 -14.93 -5.60 3.12
C ASP A 95 -14.94 -6.29 4.49
N TYR A 96 -15.93 -5.99 5.31
CA TYR A 96 -16.01 -6.54 6.68
C TYR A 96 -16.01 -8.09 6.73
N ARG A 97 -16.48 -8.75 5.67
CA ARG A 97 -16.52 -10.22 5.56
C ARG A 97 -15.13 -10.82 5.38
N THR A 98 -14.18 -10.04 4.87
CA THR A 98 -12.82 -10.48 4.56
C THR A 98 -11.77 -9.92 5.51
N CYS A 99 -12.17 -9.08 6.47
CA CYS A 99 -11.23 -8.48 7.42
C CYS A 99 -10.39 -9.53 8.17
N LYS A 100 -11.03 -10.59 8.69
CA LYS A 100 -10.28 -11.58 9.48
C LYS A 100 -9.28 -12.37 8.65
N PRO A 101 -9.64 -13.05 7.54
CA PRO A 101 -8.67 -13.80 6.76
C PRO A 101 -7.56 -12.91 6.19
N LYS A 102 -7.87 -11.67 5.78
CA LYS A 102 -6.87 -10.69 5.34
C LYS A 102 -5.90 -10.36 6.47
N VAL A 103 -6.39 -9.96 7.63
CA VAL A 103 -5.55 -9.58 8.78
C VAL A 103 -4.70 -10.75 9.25
N ASP A 104 -5.27 -11.95 9.38
CA ASP A 104 -4.51 -13.15 9.76
C ASP A 104 -3.32 -13.37 8.80
N ARG A 105 -3.58 -13.26 7.48
CA ARG A 105 -2.53 -13.45 6.48
C ARG A 105 -1.47 -12.34 6.51
N LEU A 106 -1.86 -11.08 6.67
CA LEU A 106 -0.92 -9.98 6.78
C LEU A 106 0.00 -10.11 7.98
N LEU A 107 -0.51 -10.58 9.13
CA LEU A 107 0.31 -10.85 10.31
C LEU A 107 1.27 -12.04 10.13
N GLU A 108 0.92 -13.04 9.31
CA GLU A 108 1.84 -14.10 8.91
C GLU A 108 2.97 -13.59 8.01
N LEU A 109 2.66 -12.69 7.07
CA LEU A 109 3.63 -12.13 6.13
C LEU A 109 4.57 -11.10 6.78
N PHE A 110 4.07 -10.35 7.77
CA PHE A 110 4.79 -9.29 8.47
C PHE A 110 4.82 -9.55 9.98
N PRO A 111 5.56 -10.59 10.46
CA PRO A 111 5.48 -11.07 11.84
C PRO A 111 6.06 -10.12 12.91
N PHE A 112 6.66 -9.02 12.50
CA PHE A 112 7.08 -7.92 13.38
C PHE A 112 5.95 -6.93 13.71
N LEU A 113 4.80 -7.05 13.04
CA LEU A 113 3.58 -6.32 13.35
C LEU A 113 2.65 -7.19 14.22
N ASP A 114 1.80 -6.55 15.01
CA ASP A 114 0.66 -7.19 15.64
C ASP A 114 -0.65 -6.55 15.13
N TRP A 115 -1.80 -7.08 15.55
CA TRP A 115 -3.10 -6.59 15.10
C TRP A 115 -3.35 -5.10 15.41
N LYS A 116 -2.67 -4.52 16.41
CA LYS A 116 -2.79 -3.10 16.78
C LYS A 116 -2.15 -2.17 15.76
N HIS A 117 -1.27 -2.70 14.91
CA HIS A 117 -0.63 -1.97 13.82
C HIS A 117 -1.46 -2.00 12.52
N ILE A 118 -2.67 -2.61 12.53
CA ILE A 118 -3.53 -2.69 11.35
C ILE A 118 -4.76 -1.81 11.56
N ILE A 119 -4.96 -0.85 10.66
CA ILE A 119 -6.09 0.08 10.63
C ILE A 119 -6.88 -0.21 9.36
N ILE A 120 -8.17 -0.57 9.54
CA ILE A 120 -9.07 -0.81 8.40
C ILE A 120 -9.97 0.41 8.22
N THR A 121 -9.81 1.11 7.11
CA THR A 121 -10.60 2.29 6.77
C THR A 121 -10.55 2.58 5.27
N ASN A 122 -11.66 3.11 4.72
CA ASN A 122 -11.72 3.67 3.37
C ASN A 122 -11.34 5.16 3.32
N ASN A 123 -11.13 5.80 4.47
CA ASN A 123 -10.80 7.21 4.56
C ASN A 123 -9.43 7.35 5.23
N LYS A 124 -8.37 7.09 4.49
CA LYS A 124 -7.00 7.09 5.01
C LYS A 124 -6.54 8.49 5.43
N GLN A 125 -7.14 9.56 4.87
CA GLN A 125 -6.84 10.94 5.26
C GLN A 125 -7.21 11.27 6.71
N MET A 126 -8.05 10.45 7.35
CA MET A 126 -8.37 10.59 8.79
C MET A 126 -7.26 10.04 9.70
N VAL A 127 -6.35 9.22 9.16
CA VAL A 127 -5.27 8.61 9.94
C VAL A 127 -4.10 9.57 10.02
N ARG A 128 -3.60 9.80 11.22
CA ARG A 128 -2.45 10.68 11.43
C ARG A 128 -1.15 9.90 11.37
N GLY A 129 -0.19 10.45 10.63
CA GLY A 129 1.15 9.91 10.51
C GLY A 129 2.09 10.95 9.89
N ASP A 130 3.39 10.66 9.89
CA ASP A 130 4.38 11.51 9.23
C ASP A 130 4.47 11.22 7.73
N ILE A 131 4.25 9.96 7.34
CA ILE A 131 4.37 9.47 5.95
C ILE A 131 3.19 8.55 5.65
N LEU A 132 2.63 8.62 4.43
CA LEU A 132 1.76 7.57 3.88
C LEU A 132 2.32 7.07 2.55
N ILE A 133 2.45 5.74 2.43
CA ILE A 133 2.82 5.01 1.21
C ILE A 133 1.56 4.30 0.71
N ASP A 134 1.12 4.61 -0.50
CA ASP A 134 -0.14 4.09 -1.04
C ASP A 134 -0.07 4.04 -2.57
N ASP A 135 -0.76 3.14 -3.23
CA ASP A 135 -0.87 3.06 -4.69
C ASP A 135 -2.09 3.81 -5.23
N GLY A 136 -3.03 4.18 -4.36
CA GLY A 136 -4.23 4.94 -4.67
C GLY A 136 -4.01 6.46 -4.52
N PRO A 137 -3.90 7.23 -5.62
CA PRO A 137 -3.73 8.69 -5.54
C PRO A 137 -4.81 9.39 -4.71
N HIS A 138 -6.03 8.85 -4.72
CA HIS A 138 -7.16 9.39 -3.96
C HIS A 138 -6.99 9.26 -2.44
N ASN A 139 -6.14 8.34 -1.96
CA ASN A 139 -5.80 8.18 -0.56
C ASN A 139 -4.74 9.19 -0.11
N LEU A 140 -3.91 9.65 -1.04
CA LEU A 140 -2.80 10.57 -0.78
C LEU A 140 -3.22 12.04 -0.87
N VAL A 141 -4.10 12.37 -1.83
CA VAL A 141 -4.59 13.75 -2.03
C VAL A 141 -5.40 14.20 -0.82
N GLY A 142 -5.04 15.38 -0.27
CA GLY A 142 -5.75 15.97 0.88
C GLY A 142 -5.31 15.48 2.25
N GLY A 143 -4.45 14.45 2.34
CA GLY A 143 -3.87 14.02 3.61
C GLY A 143 -2.76 14.94 4.10
N ASP A 144 -2.55 14.96 5.43
CA ASP A 144 -1.54 15.80 6.10
C ASP A 144 -0.35 14.91 6.54
N TYR A 145 0.40 14.40 5.55
CA TYR A 145 1.60 13.58 5.69
C TYR A 145 2.50 13.74 4.46
N PHE A 146 3.76 13.32 4.56
CA PHE A 146 4.61 13.15 3.38
C PHE A 146 4.06 11.99 2.53
N LYS A 147 3.84 12.23 1.24
CA LYS A 147 3.07 11.38 0.35
C LYS A 147 3.96 10.63 -0.61
N ILE A 148 3.91 9.30 -0.55
CA ILE A 148 4.62 8.42 -1.47
C ILE A 148 3.59 7.60 -2.24
N LEU A 149 3.55 7.78 -3.57
CA LEU A 149 2.76 6.97 -4.48
C LEU A 149 3.61 5.78 -4.94
N PHE A 150 3.20 4.57 -4.55
CA PHE A 150 3.81 3.36 -5.08
C PHE A 150 3.33 3.13 -6.51
N ASP A 151 4.26 3.00 -7.46
CA ASP A 151 3.93 2.89 -8.88
C ASP A 151 3.23 1.58 -9.21
N ARG A 152 2.06 1.69 -9.87
CA ARG A 152 1.25 0.57 -10.38
C ARG A 152 0.60 0.96 -11.70
N PRO A 153 0.32 0.00 -12.61
CA PRO A 153 -0.28 0.32 -13.91
C PRO A 153 -1.55 1.15 -13.81
N HIS A 154 -2.42 0.87 -12.84
CA HIS A 154 -3.69 1.59 -12.67
C HIS A 154 -3.53 3.06 -12.23
N ASN A 155 -2.35 3.47 -11.76
CA ASN A 155 -2.11 4.86 -11.35
C ASN A 155 -1.19 5.65 -12.31
N HIS A 156 -0.73 5.06 -13.42
CA HIS A 156 0.16 5.72 -14.37
C HIS A 156 -0.42 7.01 -14.98
N SER A 157 -1.74 7.10 -15.14
CA SER A 157 -2.41 8.30 -15.67
C SER A 157 -2.43 9.48 -14.69
N PHE A 158 -2.08 9.27 -13.41
CA PHE A 158 -2.07 10.31 -12.40
C PHE A 158 -0.76 11.09 -12.42
N ASP A 159 -0.85 12.41 -12.55
CA ASP A 159 0.31 13.31 -12.47
C ASP A 159 0.68 13.59 -11.01
N ALA A 160 1.51 12.74 -10.45
CA ALA A 160 1.96 12.84 -9.06
C ALA A 160 2.80 14.12 -8.82
N ALA A 161 3.62 14.50 -9.80
CA ALA A 161 4.55 15.64 -9.66
C ALA A 161 3.81 16.97 -9.46
N SER A 162 2.71 17.20 -10.20
CA SER A 162 1.91 18.43 -10.07
C SER A 162 1.21 18.57 -8.73
N THR A 163 1.06 17.47 -7.98
CA THR A 163 0.39 17.45 -6.67
C THR A 163 1.36 17.40 -5.48
N GLY A 164 2.67 17.41 -5.74
CA GLY A 164 3.69 17.28 -4.70
C GLY A 164 3.78 15.88 -4.08
N ILE A 165 3.28 14.86 -4.78
CA ILE A 165 3.33 13.46 -4.38
C ILE A 165 4.56 12.82 -5.02
N LEU A 166 5.38 12.13 -4.24
CA LEU A 166 6.58 11.44 -4.72
C LEU A 166 6.20 10.06 -5.24
N ARG A 167 6.38 9.82 -6.55
CA ARG A 167 6.19 8.50 -7.16
C ARG A 167 7.46 7.69 -7.04
N LEU A 168 7.37 6.46 -6.52
CA LEU A 168 8.47 5.52 -6.36
C LEU A 168 8.05 4.13 -6.83
N TYR A 169 9.04 3.31 -7.22
CA TYR A 169 8.83 2.05 -7.94
C TYR A 169 9.21 0.83 -7.10
N THR A 170 10.05 1.02 -6.08
CA THR A 170 10.58 -0.07 -5.26
C THR A 170 10.60 0.29 -3.78
N TRP A 171 10.57 -0.73 -2.93
CA TRP A 171 10.73 -0.54 -1.49
C TRP A 171 12.12 0.01 -1.10
N GLU A 172 13.15 -0.26 -1.89
CA GLU A 172 14.48 0.33 -1.69
C GLU A 172 14.47 1.84 -1.90
N GLU A 173 13.85 2.32 -2.99
CA GLU A 173 13.66 3.77 -3.23
C GLU A 173 12.84 4.42 -2.12
N ILE A 174 11.79 3.74 -1.63
CA ILE A 174 10.98 4.21 -0.50
C ILE A 174 11.83 4.36 0.75
N TYR A 175 12.68 3.38 1.07
CA TYR A 175 13.59 3.48 2.20
C TYR A 175 14.49 4.70 2.09
N PHE A 176 15.12 4.93 0.94
CA PHE A 176 15.98 6.10 0.71
C PHE A 176 15.21 7.42 0.82
N ALA A 177 13.99 7.48 0.29
CA ALA A 177 13.14 8.67 0.43
C ALA A 177 12.78 8.97 1.89
N ILE A 178 12.47 7.95 2.69
CA ILE A 178 12.22 8.08 4.13
C ILE A 178 13.46 8.61 4.85
N GLN A 179 14.64 8.06 4.58
CA GLN A 179 15.89 8.54 5.19
C GLN A 179 16.19 10.00 4.82
N THR A 180 15.94 10.37 3.56
CA THR A 180 16.07 11.76 3.09
C THR A 180 15.08 12.69 3.81
N TYR A 181 13.83 12.27 3.97
CA TYR A 181 12.82 13.03 4.71
C TYR A 181 13.25 13.25 6.17
N ILE A 182 13.73 12.20 6.84
CA ILE A 182 14.23 12.30 8.21
C ILE A 182 15.36 13.32 8.30
N TYR A 183 16.34 13.24 7.40
CA TYR A 183 17.47 14.18 7.35
C TYR A 183 17.00 15.62 7.17
N THR A 184 16.10 15.86 6.23
CA THR A 184 15.57 17.20 5.94
C THR A 184 14.81 17.79 7.14
N VAL A 185 13.93 17.00 7.76
CA VAL A 185 13.16 17.46 8.95
C VAL A 185 14.06 17.76 10.15
N LEU A 186 15.15 16.99 10.33
CA LEU A 186 16.10 17.27 11.43
C LEU A 186 16.84 18.58 11.23
N HIS A 187 17.26 18.90 10.01
CA HIS A 187 18.11 20.06 9.74
C HIS A 187 17.29 21.36 9.62
N THR A 188 16.03 21.29 9.18
CA THR A 188 15.15 22.48 9.19
C THR A 188 14.72 22.92 10.59
N THR A 189 14.78 22.03 11.60
CA THR A 189 14.46 22.39 12.99
C THR A 189 15.64 22.99 13.74
N GLU A 190 16.89 22.70 13.35
CA GLU A 190 18.09 23.28 13.99
C GLU A 190 18.32 24.76 13.59
N ASP A 191 17.94 25.14 12.36
CA ASP A 191 18.09 26.53 11.86
C ASP A 191 17.09 27.54 12.49
N PHE A 192 16.02 27.04 13.16
CA PHE A 192 15.02 27.91 13.81
C PHE A 192 15.28 28.20 15.30
N TYR A 193 16.23 27.54 15.93
CA TYR A 193 16.56 27.71 17.36
C TYR A 193 18.01 28.12 17.62
N GLY A 194 18.72 28.56 16.59
CA GLY A 194 20.10 29.03 16.68
C GLY A 194 20.17 30.57 16.52
N ASP A 195 19.71 31.30 17.56
CA ASP A 195 20.11 32.68 17.88
C ASP A 195 19.89 32.95 19.38
#